data_c3bf591cc695532db10bfb6c4f34a872
#
_entry.id   c3bf591cc695532db10bfb6c4f34a872
#
_cell.length_a   1.000
_cell.length_b   1.000
_cell.length_c   1.000
_cell.angle_alpha   90.00
_cell.angle_beta   90.00
_cell.angle_gamma   90.00
#
_symmetry.space_group_name_H-M   'P 1'
#
loop_
_entity.id
_entity.type
_entity.pdbx_description
1 polymer ?
#
loop_
_entity_poly.entity_id
_entity_poly.type
_entity_poly.pdbx_seq_one_letter_code
_entity_poly.pdbx_strand_id
1 'polypeptide(L)'
;MKVKRVKHARRYLTLFKNSFGIFEPYQILVDGTFCQAALQTKINIKEQLPKYLDGSVQLLTTKCVIEEGTALGPQLAGAVLIAKRFQLRKCGHHKGAVPAAECIMNMIGTENKNGFFVASQDRTLRSLLQKIPGVPLLFINHNSILLEKPSRASYQASHQVQISRLQPSAHEKETLDQLNDTTTDVQPRRKRKRPGGPNPLSMLKSKKRKTGDDTKKKRIRKRKRRKLAEHVQQALQERMLECPT
;
A
#
# COMPACT_ATOMS: atom_id res chain seq x y z
N MET A 1 -14.12 5.35 -14.49
CA MET A 1 -12.92 4.53 -14.23
C MET A 1 -11.68 5.32 -13.77
N LYS A 2 -11.45 6.56 -14.21
CA LYS A 2 -10.30 7.40 -13.73
C LYS A 2 -10.26 7.57 -12.20
N VAL A 3 -11.40 7.83 -11.56
CA VAL A 3 -11.49 8.10 -10.11
C VAL A 3 -10.97 6.94 -9.24
N LYS A 4 -11.29 5.69 -9.57
CA LYS A 4 -10.82 4.53 -8.79
C LYS A 4 -9.29 4.38 -8.84
N ARG A 5 -8.68 4.59 -10.01
CA ARG A 5 -7.22 4.49 -10.21
C ARG A 5 -6.46 5.53 -9.38
N VAL A 6 -6.88 6.78 -9.42
CA VAL A 6 -6.29 7.86 -8.61
C VAL A 6 -6.45 7.59 -7.11
N LYS A 7 -7.62 7.11 -6.67
CA LYS A 7 -7.86 6.75 -5.28
C LYS A 7 -6.92 5.62 -4.79
N HIS A 8 -6.67 4.61 -5.63
CA HIS A 8 -5.71 3.55 -5.31
C HIS A 8 -4.28 4.09 -5.26
N ALA A 9 -3.87 4.92 -6.23
CA ALA A 9 -2.55 5.53 -6.24
C ALA A 9 -2.30 6.36 -4.97
N ARG A 10 -3.25 7.20 -4.56
CA ARG A 10 -3.14 7.99 -3.32
C ARG A 10 -2.96 7.10 -2.07
N ARG A 11 -3.68 5.98 -1.97
CA ARG A 11 -3.51 5.04 -0.85
C ARG A 11 -2.12 4.42 -0.83
N TYR A 12 -1.60 4.02 -1.99
CA TYR A 12 -0.26 3.43 -2.09
C TYR A 12 0.82 4.46 -1.79
N LEU A 13 0.66 5.69 -2.29
CA LEU A 13 1.56 6.80 -1.96
C LEU A 13 1.58 7.11 -0.47
N THR A 14 0.42 7.12 0.19
CA THR A 14 0.33 7.31 1.65
C THR A 14 1.11 6.23 2.40
N LEU A 15 1.03 4.96 1.97
CA LEU A 15 1.83 3.88 2.55
C LEU A 15 3.33 4.15 2.37
N PHE A 16 3.77 4.50 1.16
CA PHE A 16 5.18 4.79 0.89
C PHE A 16 5.69 6.02 1.65
N LYS A 17 4.88 7.08 1.76
CA LYS A 17 5.20 8.26 2.56
C LYS A 17 5.40 7.91 4.04
N ASN A 18 4.44 7.20 4.63
CA ASN A 18 4.41 6.95 6.08
C ASN A 18 5.43 5.90 6.53
N SER A 19 5.66 4.86 5.73
CA SER A 19 6.50 3.73 6.14
C SER A 19 7.94 3.82 5.62
N PHE A 20 8.14 4.45 4.46
CA PHE A 20 9.45 4.49 3.81
C PHE A 20 10.00 5.91 3.64
N GLY A 21 9.26 6.94 4.08
CA GLY A 21 9.74 8.33 4.03
C GLY A 21 9.90 8.87 2.60
N ILE A 22 9.12 8.38 1.64
CA ILE A 22 9.19 8.84 0.25
C ILE A 22 8.30 10.06 0.07
N PHE A 23 8.93 11.24 -0.01
CA PHE A 23 8.25 12.51 -0.16
C PHE A 23 8.53 13.15 -1.52
N GLU A 24 7.80 14.21 -1.81
CA GLU A 24 8.01 15.04 -2.99
C GLU A 24 9.31 15.89 -2.87
N PRO A 25 10.00 16.11 -3.99
CA PRO A 25 9.70 15.67 -5.35
C PRO A 25 9.96 14.18 -5.56
N TYR A 26 9.01 13.47 -6.19
CA TYR A 26 9.14 12.04 -6.45
C TYR A 26 10.21 11.79 -7.52
N GLN A 27 11.27 11.12 -7.16
CA GLN A 27 12.37 10.75 -8.04
C GLN A 27 12.03 9.47 -8.79
N ILE A 28 11.82 9.56 -10.10
CA ILE A 28 11.40 8.42 -10.92
C ILE A 28 12.51 8.02 -11.86
N LEU A 29 13.08 6.83 -11.66
CA LEU A 29 14.00 6.20 -12.60
C LEU A 29 13.19 5.61 -13.75
N VAL A 30 13.44 6.13 -14.95
CA VAL A 30 12.71 5.74 -16.16
C VAL A 30 13.58 4.82 -17.00
N ASP A 31 13.06 3.64 -17.29
CA ASP A 31 13.68 2.64 -18.13
C ASP A 31 13.35 2.86 -19.62
N GLY A 32 14.20 2.34 -20.53
CA GLY A 32 14.00 2.39 -21.97
C GLY A 32 12.72 1.72 -22.43
N THR A 33 12.36 0.59 -21.83
CA THR A 33 11.12 -0.15 -22.13
C THR A 33 9.86 0.68 -21.84
N PHE A 34 9.89 1.48 -20.77
CA PHE A 34 8.79 2.38 -20.42
C PHE A 34 8.68 3.55 -21.40
N CYS A 35 9.81 4.11 -21.86
CA CYS A 35 9.83 5.16 -22.88
C CYS A 35 9.25 4.64 -24.21
N GLN A 36 9.60 3.42 -24.60
CA GLN A 36 9.08 2.78 -25.81
C GLN A 36 7.56 2.56 -25.73
N ALA A 37 7.07 2.04 -24.61
CA ALA A 37 5.64 1.87 -24.38
C ALA A 37 4.88 3.20 -24.38
N ALA A 38 5.46 4.24 -23.79
CA ALA A 38 4.88 5.59 -23.78
C ALA A 38 4.79 6.17 -25.20
N LEU A 39 5.80 5.93 -26.04
CA LEU A 39 5.81 6.35 -27.42
C LEU A 39 4.70 5.63 -28.21
N GLN A 40 4.59 4.30 -28.08
CA GLN A 40 3.58 3.49 -28.75
C GLN A 40 2.14 3.89 -28.37
N THR A 41 1.94 4.21 -27.09
CA THR A 41 0.63 4.62 -26.56
C THR A 41 0.37 6.13 -26.65
N LYS A 42 1.32 6.90 -27.23
CA LYS A 42 1.26 8.37 -27.34
C LYS A 42 1.03 9.08 -26.00
N ILE A 43 1.68 8.59 -24.95
CA ILE A 43 1.58 9.14 -23.59
C ILE A 43 2.70 10.15 -23.38
N ASN A 44 2.35 11.37 -22.96
CA ASN A 44 3.33 12.36 -22.50
C ASN A 44 3.66 12.11 -21.03
N ILE A 45 4.84 11.51 -20.79
CA ILE A 45 5.32 11.14 -19.44
C ILE A 45 5.41 12.36 -18.53
N LYS A 46 5.99 13.48 -19.01
CA LYS A 46 6.21 14.69 -18.22
C LYS A 46 4.92 15.33 -17.73
N GLU A 47 3.85 15.25 -18.49
CA GLU A 47 2.58 15.85 -18.13
C GLU A 47 1.67 14.90 -17.32
N GLN A 48 1.70 13.61 -17.65
CA GLN A 48 0.76 12.67 -17.06
C GLN A 48 1.20 12.19 -15.67
N LEU A 49 2.50 12.04 -15.42
CA LEU A 49 2.99 11.55 -14.14
C LEU A 49 2.67 12.51 -12.97
N PRO A 50 2.94 13.82 -13.07
CA PRO A 50 2.57 14.73 -11.98
C PRO A 50 1.07 14.78 -11.71
N LYS A 51 0.25 14.76 -12.77
CA LYS A 51 -1.22 14.71 -12.66
C LYS A 51 -1.73 13.42 -12.04
N TYR A 52 -1.04 12.30 -12.27
CA TYR A 52 -1.44 10.98 -11.76
C TYR A 52 -1.01 10.79 -10.30
N LEU A 53 0.20 11.21 -9.94
CA LEU A 53 0.74 11.10 -8.60
C LEU A 53 0.29 12.24 -7.67
N ASP A 54 -0.32 13.30 -8.24
CA ASP A 54 -0.80 14.48 -7.52
C ASP A 54 0.35 15.14 -6.73
N GLY A 55 1.50 15.33 -7.39
CA GLY A 55 2.69 15.90 -6.77
C GLY A 55 3.81 16.22 -7.76
N SER A 56 4.82 16.88 -7.28
CA SER A 56 6.01 17.22 -8.08
C SER A 56 6.85 15.97 -8.38
N VAL A 57 7.31 15.86 -9.63
CA VAL A 57 8.01 14.68 -10.14
C VAL A 57 9.33 15.09 -10.78
N GLN A 58 10.38 14.37 -10.45
CA GLN A 58 11.69 14.47 -11.08
C GLN A 58 11.97 13.21 -11.88
N LEU A 59 12.01 13.35 -13.21
CA LEU A 59 12.28 12.23 -14.10
C LEU A 59 13.78 12.05 -14.27
N LEU A 60 14.26 10.85 -13.95
CA LEU A 60 15.67 10.49 -13.98
C LEU A 60 15.88 9.34 -14.95
N THR A 61 17.04 9.32 -15.60
CA THR A 61 17.51 8.18 -16.37
C THR A 61 18.99 7.94 -16.10
N THR A 62 19.51 6.79 -16.49
CA THR A 62 20.94 6.47 -16.35
C THR A 62 21.63 6.41 -17.69
N LYS A 63 22.95 6.57 -17.69
CA LYS A 63 23.78 6.43 -18.90
C LYS A 63 23.60 5.04 -19.51
N CYS A 64 23.56 3.98 -18.69
CA CYS A 64 23.38 2.61 -19.13
C CYS A 64 22.08 2.40 -19.93
N VAL A 65 20.96 2.98 -19.47
CA VAL A 65 19.66 2.93 -20.19
C VAL A 65 19.76 3.57 -21.58
N ILE A 66 20.45 4.69 -21.69
CA ILE A 66 20.63 5.38 -22.97
C ILE A 66 21.54 4.60 -23.91
N GLU A 67 22.64 4.05 -23.41
CA GLU A 67 23.63 3.29 -24.19
C GLU A 67 22.99 1.97 -24.69
N GLU A 68 22.28 1.24 -23.82
CA GLU A 68 21.55 0.03 -24.21
C GLU A 68 20.51 0.33 -25.29
N GLY A 69 19.69 1.37 -25.09
CA GLY A 69 18.69 1.76 -26.08
C GLY A 69 19.32 2.16 -27.42
N THR A 70 20.52 2.75 -27.41
CA THR A 70 21.25 3.12 -28.64
C THR A 70 21.83 1.87 -29.33
N ALA A 71 22.33 0.91 -28.56
CA ALA A 71 22.86 -0.36 -29.07
C ALA A 71 21.81 -1.27 -29.71
N LEU A 72 20.56 -1.21 -29.22
CA LEU A 72 19.43 -2.01 -29.72
C LEU A 72 18.91 -1.54 -31.10
N GLY A 73 19.45 -0.44 -31.62
CA GLY A 73 19.23 -0.03 -33.01
C GLY A 73 18.14 1.03 -33.22
N PRO A 74 17.87 1.37 -34.53
CA PRO A 74 17.05 2.52 -34.86
C PRO A 74 15.59 2.41 -34.46
N GLN A 75 15.09 1.22 -34.21
CA GLN A 75 13.70 0.99 -33.78
C GLN A 75 13.40 1.63 -32.40
N LEU A 76 14.43 1.78 -31.55
CA LEU A 76 14.31 2.39 -30.22
C LEU A 76 14.78 3.85 -30.20
N ALA A 77 15.18 4.41 -31.34
CA ALA A 77 15.69 5.78 -31.41
C ALA A 77 14.72 6.81 -30.79
N GLY A 78 13.41 6.66 -31.01
CA GLY A 78 12.38 7.52 -30.40
C GLY A 78 12.34 7.42 -28.88
N ALA A 79 12.46 6.20 -28.32
CA ALA A 79 12.51 6.00 -26.87
C ALA A 79 13.77 6.59 -26.25
N VAL A 80 14.92 6.44 -26.94
CA VAL A 80 16.20 7.03 -26.54
C VAL A 80 16.14 8.57 -26.54
N LEU A 81 15.51 9.18 -27.55
CA LEU A 81 15.29 10.61 -27.60
C LEU A 81 14.43 11.11 -26.43
N ILE A 82 13.41 10.35 -26.04
CA ILE A 82 12.60 10.67 -24.86
C ILE A 82 13.45 10.56 -23.58
N ALA A 83 14.19 9.46 -23.41
CA ALA A 83 15.06 9.23 -22.26
C ALA A 83 16.12 10.32 -22.11
N LYS A 84 16.75 10.75 -23.19
CA LYS A 84 17.76 11.86 -23.19
C LYS A 84 17.21 13.20 -22.70
N ARG A 85 15.88 13.40 -22.70
CA ARG A 85 15.24 14.63 -22.18
C ARG A 85 15.07 14.63 -20.67
N PHE A 86 15.33 13.50 -20.01
CA PHE A 86 15.26 13.37 -18.56
C PHE A 86 16.62 13.70 -17.92
N GLN A 87 16.60 13.98 -16.65
CA GLN A 87 17.83 14.28 -15.92
C GLN A 87 18.69 13.03 -15.80
N LEU A 88 19.96 13.14 -16.17
CA LEU A 88 20.90 12.04 -16.06
C LEU A 88 21.33 11.84 -14.61
N ARG A 89 21.10 10.63 -14.07
CA ARG A 89 21.59 10.23 -12.76
C ARG A 89 22.86 9.38 -12.90
N LYS A 90 23.92 9.75 -12.15
CA LYS A 90 25.17 8.96 -12.12
C LYS A 90 24.92 7.59 -11.50
N CYS A 91 25.25 6.51 -12.20
CA CYS A 91 25.06 5.13 -11.78
C CYS A 91 26.33 4.43 -11.30
N GLY A 92 27.47 5.10 -11.31
CA GLY A 92 28.74 4.52 -10.84
C GLY A 92 29.42 3.50 -11.78
N HIS A 93 28.79 3.15 -12.90
CA HIS A 93 29.36 2.23 -13.90
C HIS A 93 30.31 2.96 -14.84
N HIS A 94 31.54 3.25 -14.36
CA HIS A 94 32.51 4.04 -15.12
C HIS A 94 33.30 3.20 -16.14
N LYS A 95 33.40 1.89 -15.94
CA LYS A 95 34.24 0.98 -16.75
C LYS A 95 33.52 0.41 -17.99
N GLY A 96 32.23 0.65 -18.14
CA GLY A 96 31.42 0.14 -19.26
C GLY A 96 29.94 0.19 -18.93
N ALA A 97 29.09 0.20 -19.98
CA ALA A 97 27.65 0.10 -19.81
C ALA A 97 27.29 -1.30 -19.33
N VAL A 98 26.44 -1.35 -18.31
CA VAL A 98 25.83 -2.56 -17.79
C VAL A 98 24.39 -2.61 -18.27
N PRO A 99 23.77 -3.81 -18.43
CA PRO A 99 22.34 -3.90 -18.77
C PRO A 99 21.48 -2.96 -17.89
N ALA A 100 20.51 -2.28 -18.51
CA ALA A 100 19.70 -1.29 -17.81
C ALA A 100 19.01 -1.86 -16.57
N ALA A 101 18.56 -3.10 -16.64
CA ALA A 101 17.94 -3.80 -15.52
C ALA A 101 18.88 -3.92 -14.32
N GLU A 102 20.13 -4.35 -14.55
CA GLU A 102 21.15 -4.46 -13.50
C GLU A 102 21.56 -3.09 -12.95
N CYS A 103 21.69 -2.11 -13.84
CA CYS A 103 21.98 -0.74 -13.45
C CYS A 103 20.91 -0.17 -12.50
N ILE A 104 19.63 -0.36 -12.82
CA ILE A 104 18.52 0.09 -12.00
C ILE A 104 18.50 -0.66 -10.67
N MET A 105 18.72 -1.97 -10.68
CA MET A 105 18.83 -2.78 -9.44
C MET A 105 19.94 -2.28 -8.52
N ASN A 106 21.13 -2.00 -9.07
CA ASN A 106 22.26 -1.46 -8.32
C ASN A 106 21.97 -0.06 -7.74
N MET A 107 21.23 0.76 -8.47
CA MET A 107 20.82 2.10 -8.01
C MET A 107 19.84 2.04 -6.84
N ILE A 108 18.96 1.06 -6.82
CA ILE A 108 17.97 0.85 -5.76
C ILE A 108 18.60 0.21 -4.53
N GLY A 109 19.51 -0.76 -4.74
CA GLY A 109 20.11 -1.53 -3.67
C GLY A 109 19.10 -2.44 -2.96
N THR A 110 19.37 -2.77 -1.72
CA THR A 110 18.56 -3.72 -0.93
C THR A 110 17.34 -3.10 -0.24
N GLU A 111 17.34 -1.79 0.00
CA GLU A 111 16.35 -1.11 0.85
C GLU A 111 15.76 0.17 0.24
N ASN A 112 16.09 0.50 -1.00
CA ASN A 112 15.65 1.74 -1.66
C ASN A 112 15.83 3.00 -0.79
N LYS A 113 17.01 3.18 -0.19
CA LYS A 113 17.30 4.31 0.73
C LYS A 113 17.05 5.69 0.11
N ASN A 114 17.19 5.80 -1.21
CA ASN A 114 16.99 7.05 -1.93
C ASN A 114 15.52 7.33 -2.28
N GLY A 115 14.61 6.42 -2.00
CA GLY A 115 13.18 6.58 -2.27
C GLY A 115 12.83 6.65 -3.76
N PHE A 116 13.59 5.97 -4.62
CA PHE A 116 13.31 5.97 -6.06
C PHE A 116 12.04 5.23 -6.41
N PHE A 117 11.27 5.81 -7.30
CA PHE A 117 10.27 5.11 -8.08
C PHE A 117 10.95 4.48 -9.29
N VAL A 118 10.45 3.36 -9.77
CA VAL A 118 10.92 2.77 -11.02
C VAL A 118 9.77 2.67 -12.00
N ALA A 119 9.97 3.21 -13.19
CA ALA A 119 9.05 3.13 -14.32
C ALA A 119 9.63 2.18 -15.38
N SER A 120 9.12 0.95 -15.45
CA SER A 120 9.56 -0.08 -16.40
C SER A 120 8.40 -0.93 -16.89
N GLN A 121 8.50 -1.42 -18.13
CA GLN A 121 7.60 -2.41 -18.73
C GLN A 121 8.16 -3.84 -18.63
N ASP A 122 9.44 -3.98 -18.29
CA ASP A 122 10.05 -5.28 -18.13
C ASP A 122 9.46 -6.02 -16.91
N ARG A 123 8.87 -7.20 -17.16
CA ARG A 123 8.28 -8.05 -16.14
C ARG A 123 9.33 -8.67 -15.24
N THR A 124 10.50 -9.01 -15.80
CA THR A 124 11.59 -9.65 -15.04
C THR A 124 12.17 -8.67 -14.04
N LEU A 125 12.51 -7.47 -14.48
CA LEU A 125 12.98 -6.39 -13.61
C LEU A 125 11.95 -6.06 -12.52
N ARG A 126 10.68 -5.90 -12.88
CA ARG A 126 9.61 -5.62 -11.91
C ARG A 126 9.46 -6.73 -10.86
N SER A 127 9.55 -8.00 -11.27
CA SER A 127 9.47 -9.13 -10.35
C SER A 127 10.66 -9.16 -9.35
N LEU A 128 11.84 -8.75 -9.80
CA LEU A 128 13.01 -8.63 -8.92
C LEU A 128 12.82 -7.45 -7.94
N LEU A 129 12.39 -6.30 -8.43
CA LEU A 129 12.15 -5.11 -7.62
C LEU A 129 11.02 -5.29 -6.59
N GLN A 130 10.03 -6.14 -6.87
CA GLN A 130 8.97 -6.48 -5.92
C GLN A 130 9.48 -7.21 -4.67
N LYS A 131 10.64 -7.84 -4.74
CA LYS A 131 11.28 -8.49 -3.59
C LYS A 131 11.91 -7.48 -2.63
N ILE A 132 12.22 -6.27 -3.13
CA ILE A 132 12.83 -5.19 -2.35
C ILE A 132 11.70 -4.37 -1.69
N PRO A 133 11.75 -4.14 -0.37
CA PRO A 133 10.75 -3.32 0.30
C PRO A 133 10.89 -1.85 -0.10
N GLY A 134 9.76 -1.14 -0.16
CA GLY A 134 9.76 0.31 -0.35
C GLY A 134 10.06 0.79 -1.79
N VAL A 135 9.89 -0.06 -2.81
CA VAL A 135 10.06 0.34 -4.22
C VAL A 135 8.70 0.52 -4.88
N PRO A 136 8.27 1.76 -5.16
CA PRO A 136 7.07 2.02 -5.95
C PRO A 136 7.32 1.76 -7.42
N LEU A 137 6.50 0.91 -8.06
CA LEU A 137 6.64 0.53 -9.45
C LEU A 137 5.56 1.18 -10.32
N LEU A 138 5.98 1.76 -11.43
CA LEU A 138 5.11 2.38 -12.42
C LEU A 138 5.18 1.59 -13.73
N PHE A 139 4.03 1.39 -14.34
CA PHE A 139 3.93 0.74 -15.64
C PHE A 139 2.79 1.34 -16.47
N ILE A 140 2.84 1.12 -17.78
CA ILE A 140 1.79 1.54 -18.70
C ILE A 140 0.88 0.35 -18.97
N ASN A 141 -0.40 0.53 -18.77
CA ASN A 141 -1.43 -0.42 -19.16
C ASN A 141 -2.45 0.27 -20.04
N HIS A 142 -2.65 -0.27 -21.25
CA HIS A 142 -3.38 0.40 -22.32
C HIS A 142 -2.86 1.84 -22.50
N ASN A 143 -3.71 2.85 -22.41
CA ASN A 143 -3.36 4.25 -22.61
C ASN A 143 -3.22 5.03 -21.28
N SER A 144 -2.71 4.41 -20.22
CA SER A 144 -2.56 5.09 -18.93
C SER A 144 -1.42 4.55 -18.09
N ILE A 145 -0.76 5.47 -17.38
CA ILE A 145 0.24 5.13 -16.39
C ILE A 145 -0.46 4.65 -15.12
N LEU A 146 0.04 3.59 -14.52
CA LEU A 146 -0.46 3.00 -13.30
C LEU A 146 0.66 2.78 -12.29
N LEU A 147 0.38 3.08 -11.04
CA LEU A 147 1.20 2.67 -9.90
C LEU A 147 0.80 1.25 -9.50
N GLU A 148 1.76 0.36 -9.45
CA GLU A 148 1.55 -1.02 -9.04
C GLU A 148 1.19 -1.09 -7.55
N LYS A 149 0.42 -2.10 -7.19
CA LYS A 149 0.13 -2.39 -5.79
C LYS A 149 1.45 -2.64 -5.05
N PRO A 150 1.66 -2.06 -3.85
CA PRO A 150 2.84 -2.34 -3.05
C PRO A 150 3.07 -3.84 -2.89
N SER A 151 4.32 -4.26 -2.97
CA SER A 151 4.69 -5.67 -2.87
C SER A 151 4.42 -6.24 -1.47
N ARG A 152 4.36 -7.57 -1.37
CA ARG A 152 4.22 -8.25 -0.08
C ARG A 152 5.37 -7.87 0.87
N ALA A 153 6.60 -7.76 0.35
CA ALA A 153 7.76 -7.32 1.11
C ALA A 153 7.57 -5.90 1.66
N SER A 154 7.03 -4.97 0.85
CA SER A 154 6.74 -3.60 1.30
C SER A 154 5.66 -3.56 2.38
N TYR A 155 4.60 -4.38 2.27
CA TYR A 155 3.59 -4.45 3.32
C TYR A 155 4.13 -5.03 4.63
N GLN A 156 4.95 -6.09 4.56
CA GLN A 156 5.57 -6.69 5.74
C GLN A 156 6.51 -5.71 6.45
N ALA A 157 7.39 -5.03 5.69
CA ALA A 157 8.27 -4.01 6.23
C ALA A 157 7.49 -2.82 6.83
N SER A 158 6.43 -2.36 6.16
CA SER A 158 5.54 -1.33 6.68
C SER A 158 4.90 -1.72 8.01
N HIS A 159 4.44 -2.96 8.12
CA HIS A 159 3.84 -3.49 9.36
C HIS A 159 4.87 -3.55 10.50
N GLN A 160 6.10 -4.00 10.22
CA GLN A 160 7.19 -4.01 11.20
C GLN A 160 7.53 -2.60 11.71
N VAL A 161 7.60 -1.61 10.80
CA VAL A 161 7.82 -0.19 11.17
C VAL A 161 6.68 0.33 12.05
N GLN A 162 5.44 -0.05 11.77
CA GLN A 162 4.31 0.33 12.62
C GLN A 162 4.39 -0.31 14.01
N ILE A 163 4.69 -1.60 14.09
CA ILE A 163 4.87 -2.30 15.37
C ILE A 163 5.99 -1.66 16.19
N SER A 164 7.15 -1.40 15.58
CA SER A 164 8.28 -0.79 16.28
C SER A 164 7.97 0.61 16.84
N ARG A 165 7.13 1.39 16.12
CA ARG A 165 6.67 2.70 16.60
C ARG A 165 5.67 2.62 17.74
N LEU A 166 4.92 1.51 17.86
CA LEU A 166 3.94 1.29 18.92
C LEU A 166 4.53 0.59 20.14
N GLN A 167 5.70 -0.01 20.00
CA GLN A 167 6.38 -0.64 21.13
C GLN A 167 7.05 0.43 22.00
N PRO A 168 6.89 0.35 23.34
CA PRO A 168 7.57 1.25 24.25
C PRO A 168 9.09 1.11 24.10
N SER A 169 9.79 2.22 24.25
CA SER A 169 11.26 2.24 24.26
C SER A 169 11.83 1.42 25.42
N ALA A 170 13.11 1.08 25.38
CA ALA A 170 13.75 0.33 26.47
C ALA A 170 13.58 1.03 27.81
N HIS A 171 13.78 2.35 27.85
CA HIS A 171 13.61 3.18 29.04
C HIS A 171 12.15 3.20 29.54
N GLU A 172 11.19 3.27 28.63
CA GLU A 172 9.76 3.21 29.01
C GLU A 172 9.37 1.84 29.56
N LYS A 173 9.96 0.75 29.03
CA LYS A 173 9.75 -0.60 29.58
C LYS A 173 10.31 -0.72 31.01
N GLU A 174 11.52 -0.26 31.22
CA GLU A 174 12.13 -0.25 32.57
C GLU A 174 11.31 0.56 33.59
N THR A 175 10.81 1.73 33.18
CA THR A 175 9.93 2.53 34.05
C THR A 175 8.58 1.85 34.29
N LEU A 176 8.00 1.17 33.31
CA LEU A 176 6.77 0.40 33.46
C LEU A 176 6.98 -0.81 34.38
N ASP A 177 8.10 -1.49 34.26
CA ASP A 177 8.45 -2.63 35.13
C ASP A 177 8.67 -2.15 36.59
N GLN A 178 9.39 -1.05 36.81
CA GLN A 178 9.54 -0.44 38.12
C GLN A 178 8.20 -0.01 38.75
N LEU A 179 7.29 0.54 37.94
CA LEU A 179 5.95 0.90 38.42
C LEU A 179 5.09 -0.33 38.74
N ASN A 180 5.24 -1.41 37.99
CA ASN A 180 4.55 -2.67 38.27
C ASN A 180 5.08 -3.34 39.54
N ASP A 181 6.39 -3.33 39.74
CA ASP A 181 7.01 -3.91 40.95
C ASP A 181 6.62 -3.14 42.23
N THR A 182 6.43 -1.81 42.11
CA THR A 182 5.93 -1.00 43.26
C THR A 182 4.44 -1.19 43.50
N THR A 183 3.67 -1.76 42.56
CA THR A 183 2.21 -1.99 42.73
C THR A 183 1.85 -3.37 43.25
N THR A 184 2.82 -4.27 43.47
CA THR A 184 2.55 -5.61 44.05
C THR A 184 2.11 -5.58 45.51
N ASP A 185 2.25 -4.46 46.23
CA ASP A 185 1.81 -4.29 47.61
C ASP A 185 0.43 -3.64 47.76
N VAL A 186 -0.27 -3.39 46.66
CA VAL A 186 -1.64 -2.88 46.77
C VAL A 186 -2.61 -4.07 46.93
N GLN A 187 -3.08 -4.25 48.16
CA GLN A 187 -4.21 -5.15 48.45
C GLN A 187 -5.30 -5.05 47.35
N PRO A 188 -5.87 -6.18 46.93
CA PRO A 188 -6.87 -6.16 45.87
C PRO A 188 -8.00 -5.20 46.26
N ARG A 189 -8.09 -4.08 45.54
CA ARG A 189 -9.17 -3.11 45.69
C ARG A 189 -10.48 -3.88 45.73
N ARG A 190 -11.12 -3.97 46.91
CA ARG A 190 -12.47 -4.53 47.07
C ARG A 190 -13.32 -3.92 45.97
N LYS A 191 -13.80 -4.79 45.04
CA LYS A 191 -14.72 -4.37 43.98
C LYS A 191 -15.85 -3.61 44.65
N ARG A 192 -15.91 -2.29 44.46
CA ARG A 192 -17.04 -1.49 44.94
C ARG A 192 -18.29 -2.12 44.37
N LYS A 193 -19.14 -2.69 45.24
CA LYS A 193 -20.45 -3.15 44.84
C LYS A 193 -21.10 -1.97 44.16
N ARG A 194 -21.50 -2.17 42.86
CA ARG A 194 -22.27 -1.16 42.15
C ARG A 194 -23.47 -0.82 43.03
N PRO A 195 -23.75 0.48 43.31
CA PRO A 195 -24.94 0.83 44.01
C PRO A 195 -26.13 0.22 43.26
N GLY A 196 -26.94 -0.57 43.98
CA GLY A 196 -28.05 -1.35 43.42
C GLY A 196 -29.28 -0.50 43.08
N GLY A 197 -29.07 0.74 42.65
CA GLY A 197 -30.12 1.64 42.21
C GLY A 197 -29.95 2.13 40.77
N PRO A 198 -31.01 2.64 40.15
CA PRO A 198 -30.89 3.29 38.85
C PRO A 198 -29.94 4.48 38.95
N ASN A 199 -29.13 4.65 37.89
CA ASN A 199 -28.18 5.76 37.76
C ASN A 199 -28.91 7.09 38.05
N PRO A 200 -28.50 7.88 39.06
CA PRO A 200 -29.18 9.15 39.44
C PRO A 200 -29.28 10.15 38.26
N LEU A 201 -28.43 10.01 37.25
CA LEU A 201 -28.46 10.83 36.03
C LEU A 201 -29.38 10.28 34.94
N SER A 202 -29.94 9.09 35.11
CA SER A 202 -30.93 8.56 34.17
C SER A 202 -32.32 9.04 34.56
N MET A 203 -32.84 10.04 33.89
CA MET A 203 -34.24 10.43 34.03
C MET A 203 -35.14 9.26 33.62
N LEU A 204 -35.91 8.73 34.57
CA LEU A 204 -36.97 7.76 34.29
C LEU A 204 -37.97 8.43 33.34
N LYS A 205 -38.07 7.96 32.10
CA LYS A 205 -39.14 8.37 31.19
C LYS A 205 -40.47 8.08 31.85
N SER A 206 -41.24 9.10 32.14
CA SER A 206 -42.59 8.98 32.69
C SER A 206 -43.38 7.93 31.89
N LYS A 207 -43.91 6.90 32.60
CA LYS A 207 -44.84 5.97 31.99
C LYS A 207 -46.08 6.76 31.57
N LYS A 208 -46.25 7.00 30.27
CA LYS A 208 -47.55 7.47 29.73
C LYS A 208 -48.61 6.49 30.19
N ARG A 209 -49.56 6.98 31.01
CA ARG A 209 -50.80 6.26 31.33
C ARG A 209 -51.48 5.92 30.01
N LYS A 210 -51.60 4.64 29.70
CA LYS A 210 -52.40 4.15 28.59
C LYS A 210 -53.88 4.33 28.97
N THR A 211 -54.52 5.31 28.42
CA THR A 211 -55.98 5.35 28.30
C THR A 211 -56.32 4.51 27.08
N GLY A 212 -57.12 3.49 27.29
CA GLY A 212 -57.90 2.72 26.38
C GLY A 212 -57.41 2.37 25.00
N ASP A 213 -57.43 1.09 24.77
CA ASP A 213 -57.72 0.41 23.52
C ASP A 213 -56.96 0.81 22.25
N ASP A 214 -55.88 0.05 21.98
CA ASP A 214 -55.52 -0.31 20.63
C ASP A 214 -54.46 -1.45 20.66
N THR A 215 -54.92 -2.66 20.35
CA THR A 215 -54.13 -3.85 20.18
C THR A 215 -53.31 -3.81 18.88
N LYS A 216 -52.27 -2.99 18.78
CA LYS A 216 -51.26 -3.09 17.71
C LYS A 216 -50.09 -3.91 18.16
N LYS A 217 -50.09 -5.19 17.76
CA LYS A 217 -48.94 -6.11 17.90
C LYS A 217 -47.68 -5.48 17.30
N LYS A 218 -46.66 -5.22 18.13
CA LYS A 218 -45.33 -4.81 17.67
C LYS A 218 -44.75 -5.93 16.79
N ARG A 219 -44.61 -5.67 15.48
CA ARG A 219 -43.90 -6.56 14.56
C ARG A 219 -42.41 -6.51 14.94
N ILE A 220 -41.91 -7.57 15.60
CA ILE A 220 -40.50 -7.81 15.78
C ILE A 220 -39.94 -8.14 14.41
N ARG A 221 -39.09 -7.25 13.85
CA ARG A 221 -38.36 -7.51 12.63
C ARG A 221 -37.32 -8.59 12.92
N LYS A 222 -37.67 -9.88 12.74
CA LYS A 222 -36.70 -10.97 12.68
C LYS A 222 -35.83 -10.74 11.44
N ARG A 223 -34.52 -10.47 11.64
CA ARG A 223 -33.54 -10.47 10.57
C ARG A 223 -33.58 -11.84 9.90
N LYS A 224 -34.14 -11.95 8.69
CA LYS A 224 -34.02 -13.14 7.85
C LYS A 224 -32.54 -13.44 7.63
N ARG A 225 -32.01 -14.47 8.26
CA ARG A 225 -30.72 -15.05 7.85
C ARG A 225 -30.87 -15.46 6.39
N ARG A 226 -30.01 -14.94 5.51
CA ARG A 226 -29.96 -15.42 4.13
C ARG A 226 -29.63 -16.91 4.18
N LYS A 227 -30.54 -17.75 3.71
CA LYS A 227 -30.25 -19.16 3.48
C LYS A 227 -29.27 -19.24 2.33
N LEU A 228 -28.20 -20.02 2.48
CA LEU A 228 -27.32 -20.36 1.35
C LEU A 228 -28.17 -20.99 0.24
N ALA A 229 -27.83 -20.68 -1.00
CA ALA A 229 -28.48 -21.29 -2.15
C ALA A 229 -28.25 -22.80 -2.14
N GLU A 230 -29.27 -23.59 -2.58
CA GLU A 230 -29.28 -25.05 -2.47
C GLU A 230 -28.04 -25.70 -3.11
N HIS A 231 -27.60 -25.21 -4.27
CA HIS A 231 -26.39 -25.72 -4.94
C HIS A 231 -25.11 -25.53 -4.12
N VAL A 232 -25.03 -24.47 -3.28
CA VAL A 232 -23.88 -24.24 -2.38
C VAL A 232 -23.94 -25.17 -1.17
N GLN A 233 -25.13 -25.52 -0.70
CA GLN A 233 -25.30 -26.49 0.38
C GLN A 233 -24.94 -27.90 -0.08
N GLN A 234 -25.32 -28.27 -1.31
CA GLN A 234 -24.97 -29.56 -1.91
C GLN A 234 -23.44 -29.68 -2.12
N ALA A 235 -22.79 -28.67 -2.68
CA ALA A 235 -21.33 -28.66 -2.84
C ALA A 235 -20.55 -28.72 -1.52
N LEU A 236 -21.10 -28.16 -0.43
CA LEU A 236 -20.51 -28.28 0.91
C LEU A 236 -20.69 -29.69 1.49
N GLN A 237 -21.82 -30.37 1.24
CA GLN A 237 -22.06 -31.76 1.67
C GLN A 237 -21.17 -32.74 0.89
N GLU A 238 -21.00 -32.57 -0.40
CA GLU A 238 -20.10 -33.41 -1.23
C GLU A 238 -18.63 -33.28 -0.76
N ARG A 239 -18.18 -32.08 -0.44
CA ARG A 239 -16.83 -31.85 0.10
C ARG A 239 -16.59 -32.45 1.49
N MET A 240 -17.63 -32.59 2.30
CA MET A 240 -17.52 -33.23 3.62
C MET A 240 -17.51 -34.77 3.54
N LEU A 241 -17.96 -35.34 2.42
CA LEU A 241 -17.92 -36.78 2.17
C LEU A 241 -16.62 -37.24 1.49
N GLU A 242 -15.85 -36.33 0.90
CA GLU A 242 -14.59 -36.64 0.23
C GLU A 242 -13.31 -36.51 1.10
N CYS A 243 -13.44 -36.23 2.40
CA CYS A 243 -12.31 -36.29 3.35
C CYS A 243 -12.33 -37.61 4.09
N PRO A 244 -11.58 -38.64 3.68
CA PRO A 244 -11.32 -39.82 4.53
C PRO A 244 -10.29 -39.42 5.61
N THR A 245 -10.58 -39.83 6.82
CA THR A 245 -9.72 -39.78 8.02
C THR A 245 -8.36 -40.39 7.78
#